data_5f0deea7bc2f4fda7f48618b96739b65
#
_entry.id   5f0deea7bc2f4fda7f48618b96739b65
#
_cell.length_a   1.000
_cell.length_b   1.000
_cell.length_c   1.000
_cell.angle_alpha   90.00
_cell.angle_beta   90.00
_cell.angle_gamma   90.00
#
_symmetry.space_group_name_H-M   'P 1'
#
loop_
_entity.id
_entity.type
_entity.pdbx_description
1 polymer ?
#
loop_
_entity_poly.entity_id
_entity_poly.type
_entity_poly.pdbx_seq_one_letter_code
_entity_poly.pdbx_strand_id
1 'polypeptide(L)'
;MGKLTNCQVTVKCHYAERTLAWPVATRLYLPQAWAEAPARRKQAHVPEAVGFQTKAEMALALLDEATACGVPHACVTCDAEYGDKPQCLNGLEERRERHVVAVRADFSVPLGRGKDSAVLRADAVLAAQPRQAWQPIAWSEGATGWWRAKFLALRGWRVDGDGTRPVGWLLGRRPGRGQHGDGKYFWSDFPATTLLAVLGEYAHRRHWVEQYQEEAKTELGWDQYQGRRWDGFHRHAVTVMLSYSFLVWLERREREQRPGRGRPRAAFSPTPGSSPRLPSPDPSPRERMAALCRYPRIDRTGTH
;
A
#
# COMPACT_ATOMS: atom_id res chain seq x y z
N MET A 1 24.13 14.58 10.36
CA MET A 1 23.10 15.65 10.33
C MET A 1 22.50 15.69 8.95
N GLY A 2 21.21 15.34 8.80
CA GLY A 2 20.51 15.42 7.52
C GLY A 2 20.32 16.88 7.11
N LYS A 3 20.52 17.18 5.82
CA LYS A 3 20.31 18.51 5.26
C LYS A 3 18.80 18.80 5.28
N LEU A 4 18.37 19.87 5.94
CA LEU A 4 17.00 20.36 5.85
C LEU A 4 16.77 20.87 4.42
N THR A 5 15.96 20.15 3.65
CA THR A 5 15.55 20.53 2.30
C THR A 5 14.06 20.74 2.23
N ASN A 6 13.60 21.72 1.45
CA ASN A 6 12.20 21.85 1.11
C ASN A 6 11.79 20.62 0.29
N CYS A 7 10.83 19.85 0.80
CA CYS A 7 10.28 18.70 0.09
C CYS A 7 8.75 18.75 0.06
N GLN A 8 8.18 18.19 -1.00
CA GLN A 8 6.74 17.96 -1.12
C GLN A 8 6.49 16.51 -0.75
N VAL A 9 5.72 16.29 0.31
CA VAL A 9 5.36 14.96 0.79
C VAL A 9 3.96 14.63 0.30
N THR A 10 3.76 13.43 -0.21
CA THR A 10 2.47 12.98 -0.73
C THR A 10 2.02 11.69 -0.08
N VAL A 11 0.72 11.56 0.13
CA VAL A 11 0.06 10.30 0.41
C VAL A 11 -0.55 9.80 -0.89
N LYS A 12 -0.35 8.52 -1.20
CA LYS A 12 -0.76 7.91 -2.47
C LYS A 12 -1.55 6.65 -2.23
N CYS A 13 -2.57 6.43 -3.04
CA CYS A 13 -3.31 5.18 -3.14
C CYS A 13 -3.03 4.52 -4.48
N HIS A 14 -2.71 3.24 -4.47
CA HIS A 14 -2.43 2.43 -5.65
C HIS A 14 -3.29 1.18 -5.62
N TYR A 15 -3.79 0.80 -6.76
CA TYR A 15 -4.35 -0.52 -6.99
C TYR A 15 -3.25 -1.44 -7.52
N ALA A 16 -3.11 -2.63 -6.94
CA ALA A 16 -2.10 -3.59 -7.34
C ALA A 16 -2.68 -4.99 -7.55
N GLU A 17 -2.50 -5.52 -8.74
CA GLU A 17 -2.70 -6.93 -9.07
C GLU A 17 -1.39 -7.71 -8.92
N ARG A 18 -1.36 -8.97 -9.33
CA ARG A 18 -0.13 -9.79 -9.31
C ARG A 18 0.94 -9.30 -10.28
N THR A 19 0.55 -8.69 -11.37
CA THR A 19 1.46 -8.36 -12.48
C THR A 19 1.40 -6.90 -12.91
N LEU A 20 0.49 -6.12 -12.35
CA LEU A 20 0.26 -4.74 -12.74
C LEU A 20 -0.17 -3.91 -11.53
N ALA A 21 0.17 -2.65 -11.55
CA ALA A 21 -0.30 -1.68 -10.57
C ALA A 21 -0.66 -0.35 -11.24
N TRP A 22 -1.63 0.36 -10.63
CA TRP A 22 -2.06 1.69 -11.07
C TRP A 22 -2.06 2.67 -9.93
N PRO A 23 -1.60 3.90 -10.15
CA PRO A 23 -1.88 4.98 -9.23
C PRO A 23 -3.37 5.33 -9.31
N VAL A 24 -4.06 5.28 -8.17
CA VAL A 24 -5.50 5.60 -8.06
C VAL A 24 -5.70 7.05 -7.67
N ALA A 25 -5.02 7.47 -6.61
CA ALA A 25 -5.13 8.82 -6.09
C ALA A 25 -3.83 9.29 -5.42
N THR A 26 -3.64 10.59 -5.37
CA THR A 26 -2.54 11.23 -4.63
C THR A 26 -2.98 12.53 -4.03
N ARG A 27 -2.51 12.82 -2.82
CA ARG A 27 -2.73 14.11 -2.14
C ARG A 27 -1.42 14.66 -1.60
N LEU A 28 -1.24 15.96 -1.73
CA LEU A 28 -0.14 16.67 -1.12
C LEU A 28 -0.40 16.81 0.39
N TYR A 29 0.54 16.34 1.19
CA TYR A 29 0.49 16.54 2.65
C TYR A 29 0.77 17.99 2.99
N LEU A 30 -0.16 18.61 3.71
CA LEU A 30 -0.02 19.97 4.21
C LEU A 30 0.33 19.91 5.71
N PRO A 31 1.59 20.20 6.11
CA PRO A 31 1.96 20.22 7.52
C PRO A 31 1.10 21.19 8.32
N GLN A 32 0.86 20.92 9.59
CA GLN A 32 0.02 21.74 10.46
C GLN A 32 0.42 23.22 10.45
N ALA A 33 1.71 23.49 10.58
CA ALA A 33 2.22 24.87 10.52
C ALA A 33 1.94 25.61 9.18
N TRP A 34 1.69 24.87 8.10
CA TRP A 34 1.25 25.43 6.82
C TRP A 34 -0.26 25.61 6.79
N ALA A 35 -1.00 24.65 7.32
CA ALA A 35 -2.46 24.69 7.38
C ALA A 35 -2.95 25.88 8.23
N GLU A 36 -2.21 26.22 9.27
CA GLU A 36 -2.49 27.32 10.21
C GLU A 36 -1.90 28.67 9.77
N ALA A 37 -1.26 28.79 8.60
CA ALA A 37 -0.64 30.01 8.12
C ALA A 37 -1.42 30.63 6.94
N PRO A 38 -2.40 31.55 7.16
CA PRO A 38 -3.29 32.07 6.12
C PRO A 38 -2.55 32.73 4.96
N ALA A 39 -1.49 33.50 5.24
CA ALA A 39 -0.69 34.16 4.21
C ALA A 39 0.01 33.16 3.28
N ARG A 40 0.58 32.10 3.84
CA ARG A 40 1.23 31.02 3.05
C ARG A 40 0.21 30.26 2.22
N ARG A 41 -0.97 29.95 2.80
CA ARG A 41 -2.07 29.28 2.09
C ARG A 41 -2.52 30.08 0.89
N LYS A 42 -2.76 31.38 1.08
CA LYS A 42 -3.16 32.31 0.02
C LYS A 42 -2.11 32.37 -1.09
N GLN A 43 -0.83 32.52 -0.73
CA GLN A 43 0.29 32.56 -1.68
C GLN A 43 0.41 31.26 -2.48
N ALA A 44 0.19 30.12 -1.86
CA ALA A 44 0.27 28.81 -2.50
C ALA A 44 -1.04 28.38 -3.17
N HIS A 45 -2.10 29.20 -3.14
CA HIS A 45 -3.43 28.89 -3.66
C HIS A 45 -4.02 27.60 -3.07
N VAL A 46 -3.83 27.37 -1.76
CA VAL A 46 -4.43 26.22 -1.06
C VAL A 46 -5.93 26.52 -0.87
N PRO A 47 -6.83 25.63 -1.35
CA PRO A 47 -8.29 25.83 -1.18
C PRO A 47 -8.68 25.95 0.29
N GLU A 48 -9.68 26.76 0.60
CA GLU A 48 -10.14 26.98 1.98
C GLU A 48 -10.63 25.70 2.65
N ALA A 49 -11.27 24.82 1.89
CA ALA A 49 -11.76 23.54 2.36
C ALA A 49 -10.64 22.54 2.76
N VAL A 50 -9.37 22.79 2.37
CA VAL A 50 -8.26 21.91 2.72
C VAL A 50 -7.74 22.29 4.10
N GLY A 51 -8.04 21.49 5.10
CA GLY A 51 -7.49 21.60 6.46
C GLY A 51 -6.26 20.75 6.68
N PHE A 52 -5.74 20.79 7.91
CA PHE A 52 -4.72 19.84 8.36
C PHE A 52 -5.34 18.44 8.50
N GLN A 53 -4.63 17.45 7.99
CA GLN A 53 -4.89 16.03 8.20
C GLN A 53 -3.57 15.33 8.47
N THR A 54 -3.57 14.36 9.37
CA THR A 54 -2.44 13.45 9.52
C THR A 54 -2.32 12.57 8.27
N LYS A 55 -1.15 12.00 8.02
CA LYS A 55 -0.98 11.09 6.88
C LYS A 55 -1.88 9.85 6.98
N ALA A 56 -2.16 9.36 8.19
CA ALA A 56 -3.07 8.25 8.41
C ALA A 56 -4.51 8.62 8.01
N GLU A 57 -5.02 9.77 8.43
CA GLU A 57 -6.34 10.27 8.01
C GLU A 57 -6.42 10.45 6.49
N MET A 58 -5.37 11.00 5.88
CA MET A 58 -5.31 11.14 4.43
C MET A 58 -5.33 9.79 3.71
N ALA A 59 -4.60 8.80 4.23
CA ALA A 59 -4.57 7.45 3.64
C ALA A 59 -5.95 6.77 3.71
N LEU A 60 -6.62 6.87 4.86
CA LEU A 60 -7.98 6.35 5.04
C LEU A 60 -9.00 7.08 4.14
N ALA A 61 -8.89 8.40 4.01
CA ALA A 61 -9.75 9.17 3.11
C ALA A 61 -9.54 8.81 1.64
N LEU A 62 -8.29 8.55 1.20
CA LEU A 62 -8.00 8.08 -0.15
C LEU A 62 -8.54 6.65 -0.39
N LEU A 63 -8.54 5.80 0.62
CA LEU A 63 -9.15 4.48 0.56
C LEU A 63 -10.67 4.59 0.40
N ASP A 64 -11.32 5.47 1.19
CA ASP A 64 -12.75 5.74 1.08
C ASP A 64 -13.13 6.22 -0.32
N GLU A 65 -12.34 7.13 -0.89
CA GLU A 65 -12.53 7.60 -2.28
C GLU A 65 -12.38 6.46 -3.30
N ALA A 66 -11.35 5.64 -3.17
CA ALA A 66 -11.13 4.51 -4.06
C ALA A 66 -12.31 3.51 -3.99
N THR A 67 -12.81 3.23 -2.79
CA THR A 67 -13.97 2.38 -2.55
C THR A 67 -15.24 2.99 -3.14
N ALA A 68 -15.48 4.28 -2.93
CA ALA A 68 -16.62 5.00 -3.50
C ALA A 68 -16.59 5.03 -5.03
N CYS A 69 -15.39 5.05 -5.63
CA CYS A 69 -15.19 4.92 -7.08
C CYS A 69 -15.33 3.47 -7.60
N GLY A 70 -15.62 2.51 -6.73
CA GLY A 70 -15.80 1.10 -7.11
C GLY A 70 -14.49 0.39 -7.46
N VAL A 71 -13.34 0.83 -6.93
CA VAL A 71 -12.06 0.13 -7.12
C VAL A 71 -12.11 -1.18 -6.32
N PRO A 72 -12.14 -2.35 -6.99
CA PRO A 72 -12.24 -3.63 -6.30
C PRO A 72 -10.93 -3.98 -5.62
N HIS A 73 -10.99 -4.38 -4.35
CA HIS A 73 -9.81 -4.86 -3.64
C HIS A 73 -10.17 -5.90 -2.59
N ALA A 74 -9.21 -6.72 -2.23
CA ALA A 74 -9.38 -7.78 -1.24
C ALA A 74 -8.50 -7.56 0.00
N CYS A 75 -7.54 -6.63 -0.07
CA CYS A 75 -6.60 -6.37 1.01
C CYS A 75 -5.97 -4.99 0.84
N VAL A 76 -5.81 -4.28 1.93
CA VAL A 76 -5.04 -3.03 2.00
C VAL A 76 -3.62 -3.34 2.47
N THR A 77 -2.63 -2.77 1.80
CA THR A 77 -1.24 -2.83 2.23
C THR A 77 -0.67 -1.43 2.37
N CYS A 78 0.13 -1.21 3.40
CA CYS A 78 0.82 0.07 3.59
C CYS A 78 2.20 -0.12 4.23
N ASP A 79 3.00 0.94 4.27
CA ASP A 79 4.31 0.90 4.90
C ASP A 79 4.24 1.09 6.43
N ALA A 80 5.40 1.01 7.09
CA ALA A 80 5.48 1.11 8.54
C ALA A 80 5.17 2.52 9.07
N GLU A 81 5.16 3.56 8.24
CA GLU A 81 4.73 4.89 8.66
C GLU A 81 3.24 4.88 9.03
N TYR A 82 2.44 4.00 8.40
CA TYR A 82 1.01 3.81 8.67
C TYR A 82 0.76 2.63 9.60
N GLY A 83 1.43 1.49 9.38
CA GLY A 83 1.20 0.27 10.14
C GLY A 83 1.56 0.34 11.62
N ASP A 84 2.46 1.25 12.01
CA ASP A 84 2.80 1.53 13.42
C ASP A 84 1.82 2.50 14.09
N LYS A 85 0.82 3.01 13.37
CA LYS A 85 -0.14 3.96 13.90
C LYS A 85 -1.45 3.27 14.27
N PRO A 86 -1.82 3.21 15.56
CA PRO A 86 -3.10 2.65 15.99
C PRO A 86 -4.29 3.26 15.25
N GLN A 87 -4.26 4.57 15.01
CA GLN A 87 -5.28 5.30 14.25
C GLN A 87 -5.49 4.73 12.85
N CYS A 88 -4.42 4.35 12.14
CA CYS A 88 -4.53 3.74 10.81
C CYS A 88 -5.11 2.32 10.90
N LEU A 89 -4.58 1.49 11.80
CA LEU A 89 -5.03 0.12 11.99
C LEU A 89 -6.51 0.05 12.38
N ASN A 90 -6.90 0.87 13.37
CA ASN A 90 -8.29 0.95 13.82
C ASN A 90 -9.21 1.47 12.70
N GLY A 91 -8.77 2.50 11.97
CA GLY A 91 -9.51 3.01 10.84
C GLY A 91 -9.72 1.99 9.70
N LEU A 92 -8.79 1.06 9.49
CA LEU A 92 -8.97 -0.07 8.57
C LEU A 92 -9.97 -1.10 9.13
N GLU A 93 -9.86 -1.43 10.41
CA GLU A 93 -10.76 -2.37 11.09
C GLU A 93 -12.21 -1.85 11.14
N GLU A 94 -12.41 -0.55 11.44
CA GLU A 94 -13.73 0.12 11.40
C GLU A 94 -14.40 0.03 10.01
N ARG A 95 -13.59 0.11 8.96
CA ARG A 95 -14.04 -0.06 7.56
C ARG A 95 -14.19 -1.52 7.16
N ARG A 96 -13.86 -2.45 8.04
CA ARG A 96 -13.81 -3.90 7.79
C ARG A 96 -12.86 -4.27 6.64
N GLU A 97 -11.81 -3.47 6.46
CA GLU A 97 -10.80 -3.71 5.45
C GLU A 97 -9.78 -4.73 5.91
N ARG A 98 -9.66 -5.82 5.18
CA ARG A 98 -8.57 -6.78 5.40
C ARG A 98 -7.25 -6.12 5.07
N HIS A 99 -6.25 -6.33 5.92
CA HIS A 99 -4.98 -5.67 5.73
C HIS A 99 -3.76 -6.55 6.05
N VAL A 100 -2.68 -6.28 5.33
CA VAL A 100 -1.31 -6.74 5.64
C VAL A 100 -0.42 -5.51 5.58
N VAL A 101 -0.11 -4.93 6.71
CA VAL A 101 0.62 -3.66 6.81
C VAL A 101 2.03 -3.89 7.32
N ALA A 102 3.02 -3.19 6.75
CA ALA A 102 4.36 -3.23 7.29
C ALA A 102 4.41 -2.52 8.65
N VAL A 103 5.18 -3.07 9.57
CA VAL A 103 5.44 -2.49 10.89
C VAL A 103 6.94 -2.46 11.16
N ARG A 104 7.37 -1.63 12.10
CA ARG A 104 8.79 -1.55 12.47
C ARG A 104 9.21 -2.74 13.34
N ALA A 105 10.51 -2.92 13.47
CA ALA A 105 11.09 -3.96 14.30
C ALA A 105 10.69 -3.88 15.77
N ASP A 106 10.45 -2.67 16.26
CA ASP A 106 10.06 -2.36 17.65
C ASP A 106 8.53 -2.36 17.87
N PHE A 107 7.74 -2.80 16.88
CA PHE A 107 6.29 -2.95 17.04
C PHE A 107 5.95 -3.83 18.26
N SER A 108 5.03 -3.34 19.10
CA SER A 108 4.71 -3.95 20.38
C SER A 108 3.80 -5.16 20.24
N VAL A 109 4.28 -6.31 20.67
CA VAL A 109 3.59 -7.60 20.60
C VAL A 109 3.41 -8.15 22.02
N PRO A 110 2.21 -8.09 22.59
CA PRO A 110 1.92 -8.75 23.85
C PRO A 110 2.00 -10.27 23.75
N LEU A 111 2.55 -10.92 24.74
CA LEU A 111 2.63 -12.39 24.83
C LEU A 111 1.31 -13.05 25.26
N GLY A 112 0.32 -12.26 25.64
CA GLY A 112 -1.00 -12.71 26.06
C GLY A 112 -2.05 -11.60 25.99
N ARG A 113 -3.31 -11.99 26.18
CA ARG A 113 -4.46 -11.07 26.11
C ARG A 113 -4.60 -10.17 27.35
N GLY A 114 -4.06 -10.60 28.50
CA GLY A 114 -4.15 -9.84 29.75
C GLY A 114 -3.35 -8.54 29.71
N LYS A 115 -3.85 -7.49 30.38
CA LYS A 115 -3.15 -6.18 30.41
C LYS A 115 -1.75 -6.27 31.00
N ASP A 116 -1.54 -7.19 31.93
CA ASP A 116 -0.25 -7.41 32.61
C ASP A 116 0.68 -8.35 31.86
N SER A 117 0.28 -8.85 30.69
CA SER A 117 1.14 -9.71 29.88
C SER A 117 2.36 -8.93 29.39
N ALA A 118 3.53 -9.56 29.48
CA ALA A 118 4.76 -8.99 28.94
C ALA A 118 4.60 -8.60 27.45
N VAL A 119 5.16 -7.46 27.11
CA VAL A 119 5.16 -6.94 25.73
C VAL A 119 6.58 -7.03 25.21
N LEU A 120 6.74 -7.68 24.08
CA LEU A 120 8.03 -7.79 23.37
C LEU A 120 7.99 -7.05 22.04
N ARG A 121 9.16 -6.80 21.49
CA ARG A 121 9.32 -6.24 20.15
C ARG A 121 9.08 -7.33 19.09
N ALA A 122 8.53 -6.96 17.96
CA ALA A 122 8.26 -7.88 16.86
C ALA A 122 9.53 -8.63 16.38
N ASP A 123 10.67 -7.93 16.29
CA ASP A 123 11.94 -8.54 15.91
C ASP A 123 12.40 -9.61 16.91
N ALA A 124 12.27 -9.36 18.21
CA ALA A 124 12.62 -10.30 19.28
C ALA A 124 11.71 -11.54 19.28
N VAL A 125 10.39 -11.35 19.14
CA VAL A 125 9.41 -12.45 19.06
C VAL A 125 9.71 -13.38 17.90
N LEU A 126 10.01 -12.83 16.72
CA LEU A 126 10.29 -13.61 15.52
C LEU A 126 11.70 -14.19 15.51
N ALA A 127 12.68 -13.52 16.12
CA ALA A 127 14.05 -14.04 16.24
C ALA A 127 14.14 -15.28 17.14
N ALA A 128 13.29 -15.35 18.17
CA ALA A 128 13.20 -16.48 19.09
C ALA A 128 12.66 -17.77 18.43
N GLN A 129 12.08 -17.67 17.22
CA GLN A 129 11.49 -18.83 16.57
C GLN A 129 12.54 -19.72 15.88
N PRO A 130 12.38 -21.05 15.93
CA PRO A 130 13.33 -21.98 15.34
C PRO A 130 13.41 -21.79 13.82
N ARG A 131 14.59 -22.06 13.25
CA ARG A 131 14.83 -21.88 11.80
C ARG A 131 13.87 -22.67 10.91
N GLN A 132 13.41 -23.81 11.37
CA GLN A 132 12.48 -24.70 10.67
C GLN A 132 11.07 -24.10 10.53
N ALA A 133 10.67 -23.19 11.42
CA ALA A 133 9.38 -22.50 11.34
C ALA A 133 9.30 -21.51 10.18
N TRP A 134 10.45 -21.10 9.63
CA TRP A 134 10.54 -20.17 8.52
C TRP A 134 10.40 -20.91 7.19
N GLN A 135 9.27 -20.72 6.51
CA GLN A 135 8.92 -21.40 5.27
C GLN A 135 9.33 -20.57 4.05
N PRO A 136 9.92 -21.20 3.01
CA PRO A 136 10.22 -20.51 1.77
C PRO A 136 8.94 -20.22 1.00
N ILE A 137 8.75 -18.96 0.59
CA ILE A 137 7.71 -18.55 -0.36
C ILE A 137 8.41 -18.01 -1.59
N ALA A 138 7.95 -18.44 -2.76
CA ALA A 138 8.46 -17.98 -4.04
C ALA A 138 7.36 -17.26 -4.80
N TRP A 139 7.72 -16.17 -5.45
CA TRP A 139 6.85 -15.40 -6.35
C TRP A 139 7.63 -14.98 -7.58
N SER A 140 6.92 -14.72 -8.68
CA SER A 140 7.52 -14.22 -9.91
C SER A 140 7.25 -12.75 -10.08
N GLU A 141 8.29 -12.00 -10.42
CA GLU A 141 8.21 -10.60 -10.79
C GLU A 141 8.86 -10.38 -12.15
N GLY A 142 8.05 -9.94 -13.10
CA GLY A 142 8.53 -9.49 -14.39
C GLY A 142 9.45 -10.49 -15.13
N ALA A 143 10.41 -9.95 -15.87
CA ALA A 143 11.35 -10.71 -16.71
C ALA A 143 12.53 -11.32 -15.95
N THR A 144 12.76 -10.95 -14.69
CA THR A 144 13.98 -11.28 -13.93
C THR A 144 13.93 -12.62 -13.21
N GLY A 145 12.81 -13.36 -13.27
CA GLY A 145 12.72 -14.69 -12.70
C GLY A 145 12.00 -14.78 -11.35
N TRP A 146 12.32 -15.84 -10.62
CA TRP A 146 11.70 -16.17 -9.36
C TRP A 146 12.42 -15.54 -8.16
N TRP A 147 11.68 -14.74 -7.39
CA TRP A 147 12.13 -14.26 -6.09
C TRP A 147 11.75 -15.26 -5.00
N ARG A 148 12.59 -15.37 -3.99
CA ARG A 148 12.35 -16.25 -2.85
C ARG A 148 12.68 -15.52 -1.56
N ALA A 149 11.82 -15.65 -0.57
CA ALA A 149 12.12 -15.24 0.79
C ALA A 149 11.56 -16.24 1.78
N LYS A 150 12.08 -16.20 3.00
CA LYS A 150 11.53 -17.01 4.09
C LYS A 150 10.54 -16.18 4.88
N PHE A 151 9.36 -16.73 5.10
CA PHE A 151 8.31 -16.13 5.89
C PHE A 151 7.98 -17.00 7.10
N LEU A 152 7.54 -16.31 8.15
CA LEU A 152 6.96 -16.89 9.34
C LEU A 152 5.77 -16.04 9.75
N ALA A 153 4.68 -16.66 10.19
CA ALA A 153 3.53 -15.98 10.75
C ALA A 153 3.16 -16.59 12.09
N LEU A 154 2.90 -15.74 13.07
CA LEU A 154 2.48 -16.11 14.42
C LEU A 154 1.17 -15.42 14.74
N ARG A 155 0.21 -16.16 15.32
CA ARG A 155 -0.97 -15.53 15.91
C ARG A 155 -0.58 -14.85 17.21
N GLY A 156 -1.04 -13.61 17.38
CA GLY A 156 -0.70 -12.82 18.56
C GLY A 156 -1.63 -11.64 18.73
N TRP A 157 -1.26 -10.75 19.59
CA TRP A 157 -1.99 -9.52 19.89
C TRP A 157 -1.13 -8.31 19.57
N ARG A 158 -1.77 -7.20 19.26
CA ARG A 158 -1.12 -5.88 19.26
C ARG A 158 -1.64 -5.04 20.44
N VAL A 159 -0.89 -4.05 20.84
CA VAL A 159 -1.37 -3.03 21.77
C VAL A 159 -2.06 -1.94 20.98
N ASP A 160 -3.28 -1.61 21.35
CA ASP A 160 -3.99 -0.46 20.83
C ASP A 160 -3.89 0.77 21.72
N GLY A 161 -4.21 1.96 21.18
CA GLY A 161 -4.13 3.23 21.91
C GLY A 161 -5.02 3.30 23.16
N ASP A 162 -6.14 2.58 23.17
CA ASP A 162 -7.06 2.44 24.31
C ASP A 162 -6.69 1.30 25.27
N GLY A 163 -5.58 0.60 25.02
CA GLY A 163 -5.11 -0.55 25.78
C GLY A 163 -5.82 -1.86 25.44
N THR A 164 -6.69 -1.90 24.44
CA THR A 164 -7.24 -3.15 23.91
C THR A 164 -6.15 -3.95 23.20
N ARG A 165 -6.42 -5.25 23.01
CA ARG A 165 -5.47 -6.18 22.41
C ARG A 165 -6.12 -6.96 21.27
N PRO A 166 -6.30 -6.33 20.10
CA PRO A 166 -6.79 -7.00 18.92
C PRO A 166 -5.90 -8.18 18.53
N VAL A 167 -6.53 -9.27 18.11
CA VAL A 167 -5.84 -10.48 17.66
C VAL A 167 -5.55 -10.42 16.17
N GLY A 168 -4.33 -10.78 15.77
CA GLY A 168 -3.95 -10.78 14.38
C GLY A 168 -2.78 -11.72 14.11
N TRP A 169 -2.13 -11.50 12.99
CA TRP A 169 -0.91 -12.18 12.58
C TRP A 169 0.28 -11.23 12.65
N LEU A 170 1.31 -11.62 13.38
CA LEU A 170 2.63 -11.04 13.22
C LEU A 170 3.39 -11.85 12.18
N LEU A 171 3.80 -11.20 11.09
CA LEU A 171 4.58 -11.83 10.04
C LEU A 171 6.01 -11.31 10.04
N GLY A 172 6.96 -12.21 9.80
CA GLY A 172 8.34 -11.88 9.48
C GLY A 172 8.70 -12.33 8.08
N ARG A 173 9.49 -11.50 7.39
CA ARG A 173 10.15 -11.85 6.13
C ARG A 173 11.64 -11.76 6.31
N ARG A 174 12.37 -12.77 5.93
CA ARG A 174 13.84 -12.79 5.85
C ARG A 174 14.28 -12.93 4.40
N PRO A 175 15.39 -12.29 3.99
CA PRO A 175 15.95 -12.48 2.66
C PRO A 175 16.20 -13.96 2.35
N GLY A 176 16.08 -14.35 1.11
CA GLY A 176 16.47 -15.67 0.63
C GLY A 176 17.99 -15.85 0.64
N ARG A 177 18.44 -17.08 0.41
CA ARG A 177 19.88 -17.38 0.32
C ARG A 177 20.51 -16.56 -0.82
N GLY A 178 21.59 -15.84 -0.53
CA GLY A 178 22.28 -14.97 -1.50
C GLY A 178 21.65 -13.58 -1.70
N GLN A 179 20.57 -13.25 -0.99
CA GLN A 179 19.99 -11.93 -0.98
C GLN A 179 20.46 -11.16 0.26
N HIS A 180 20.84 -9.91 0.08
CA HIS A 180 21.17 -8.97 1.14
C HIS A 180 19.95 -8.13 1.50
N GLY A 181 19.80 -7.74 2.76
CA GLY A 181 18.77 -6.85 3.24
C GLY A 181 18.30 -7.21 4.65
N ASP A 182 17.64 -6.27 5.29
CA ASP A 182 17.09 -6.45 6.62
C ASP A 182 15.78 -7.25 6.60
N GLY A 183 15.46 -7.87 7.72
CA GLY A 183 14.16 -8.48 7.93
C GLY A 183 13.05 -7.44 7.83
N LYS A 184 11.90 -7.84 7.29
CA LYS A 184 10.70 -7.01 7.28
C LYS A 184 9.63 -7.64 8.15
N TYR A 185 8.83 -6.80 8.80
CA TYR A 185 7.79 -7.19 9.75
C TYR A 185 6.45 -6.64 9.26
N PHE A 186 5.38 -7.41 9.52
CA PHE A 186 4.04 -7.02 9.10
C PHE A 186 3.02 -7.43 10.17
N TRP A 187 1.94 -6.68 10.25
CA TRP A 187 0.74 -7.01 11.00
C TRP A 187 -0.43 -7.25 10.06
N SER A 188 -1.32 -8.19 10.42
CA SER A 188 -2.48 -8.53 9.61
C SER A 188 -3.66 -8.97 10.47
N ASP A 189 -4.87 -8.56 10.08
CA ASP A 189 -6.15 -8.95 10.68
C ASP A 189 -6.80 -10.17 10.02
N PHE A 190 -6.14 -10.78 9.04
CA PHE A 190 -6.70 -11.94 8.33
C PHE A 190 -7.10 -13.08 9.28
N PRO A 191 -8.16 -13.89 8.92
CA PRO A 191 -8.61 -15.02 9.72
C PRO A 191 -7.48 -16.00 10.07
N ALA A 192 -7.69 -16.74 11.19
CA ALA A 192 -6.72 -17.74 11.65
C ALA A 192 -6.46 -18.87 10.65
N THR A 193 -7.42 -19.11 9.75
CA THR A 193 -7.36 -20.13 8.69
C THR A 193 -6.57 -19.66 7.45
N THR A 194 -6.08 -18.43 7.42
CA THR A 194 -5.38 -17.89 6.25
C THR A 194 -4.01 -18.52 6.09
N LEU A 195 -3.73 -19.01 4.89
CA LEU A 195 -2.45 -19.63 4.57
C LEU A 195 -1.30 -18.62 4.59
N LEU A 196 -0.14 -19.02 5.09
CA LEU A 196 1.08 -18.19 5.11
C LEU A 196 1.43 -17.65 3.73
N ALA A 197 1.20 -18.42 2.69
CA ALA A 197 1.44 -18.03 1.32
C ALA A 197 0.60 -16.83 0.87
N VAL A 198 -0.66 -16.76 1.29
CA VAL A 198 -1.57 -15.63 1.01
C VAL A 198 -1.09 -14.37 1.72
N LEU A 199 -0.75 -14.49 3.00
CA LEU A 199 -0.20 -13.38 3.79
C LEU A 199 1.12 -12.86 3.19
N GLY A 200 2.00 -13.78 2.77
CA GLY A 200 3.28 -13.44 2.14
C GLY A 200 3.11 -12.76 0.78
N GLU A 201 2.12 -13.17 0.00
CA GLU A 201 1.78 -12.54 -1.28
C GLU A 201 1.33 -11.08 -1.07
N TYR A 202 0.43 -10.81 -0.13
CA TYR A 202 0.00 -9.43 0.17
C TYR A 202 1.13 -8.59 0.76
N ALA A 203 1.92 -9.13 1.68
CA ALA A 203 3.07 -8.44 2.23
C ALA A 203 4.08 -7.99 1.16
N HIS A 204 4.16 -8.75 0.07
CA HIS A 204 5.05 -8.44 -1.05
C HIS A 204 4.48 -7.36 -1.97
N ARG A 205 3.17 -7.30 -2.19
CA ARG A 205 2.55 -6.37 -3.16
C ARG A 205 2.83 -4.88 -2.90
N ARG A 206 3.22 -4.52 -1.70
CA ARG A 206 3.62 -3.16 -1.38
C ARG A 206 4.76 -2.62 -2.28
N HIS A 207 5.61 -3.50 -2.81
CA HIS A 207 6.73 -3.10 -3.67
C HIS A 207 6.25 -2.36 -4.95
N TRP A 208 5.04 -2.60 -5.43
CA TRP A 208 4.49 -1.93 -6.60
C TRP A 208 4.42 -0.40 -6.45
N VAL A 209 4.22 0.10 -5.24
CA VAL A 209 4.27 1.54 -4.96
C VAL A 209 5.69 2.07 -5.08
N GLU A 210 6.68 1.28 -4.63
CA GLU A 210 8.10 1.64 -4.75
C GLU A 210 8.53 1.68 -6.22
N GLN A 211 8.13 0.68 -6.99
CA GLN A 211 8.39 0.60 -8.42
C GLN A 211 7.73 1.78 -9.19
N TYR A 212 6.45 2.05 -8.92
CA TYR A 212 5.79 3.23 -9.50
C TYR A 212 6.56 4.51 -9.19
N GLN A 213 7.04 4.68 -7.96
CA GLN A 213 7.77 5.89 -7.58
C GLN A 213 9.10 6.02 -8.30
N GLU A 214 9.80 4.91 -8.49
CA GLU A 214 11.05 4.88 -9.25
C GLU A 214 10.78 5.24 -10.72
N GLU A 215 9.88 4.53 -11.39
CA GLU A 215 9.54 4.74 -12.79
C GLU A 215 8.95 6.14 -13.03
N ALA A 216 8.07 6.63 -12.16
CA ALA A 216 7.50 7.97 -12.28
C ALA A 216 8.55 9.08 -12.14
N LYS A 217 9.60 8.88 -11.34
CA LYS A 217 10.70 9.84 -11.21
C LYS A 217 11.65 9.77 -12.40
N THR A 218 12.05 8.57 -12.80
CA THR A 218 13.06 8.38 -13.85
C THR A 218 12.51 8.67 -15.25
N GLU A 219 11.25 8.26 -15.53
CA GLU A 219 10.70 8.28 -16.88
C GLU A 219 9.65 9.39 -17.10
N LEU A 220 8.92 9.77 -16.05
CA LEU A 220 7.78 10.68 -16.20
C LEU A 220 7.98 12.04 -15.48
N GLY A 221 9.16 12.29 -14.91
CA GLY A 221 9.51 13.58 -14.32
C GLY A 221 8.73 13.93 -13.05
N TRP A 222 8.29 12.93 -12.28
CA TRP A 222 7.55 13.15 -11.02
C TRP A 222 8.25 14.14 -10.07
N ASP A 223 9.57 14.12 -9.99
CA ASP A 223 10.39 14.96 -9.10
C ASP A 223 10.87 16.26 -9.76
N GLN A 224 10.54 16.49 -11.02
CA GLN A 224 10.93 17.70 -11.75
C GLN A 224 10.03 18.90 -11.47
N TYR A 225 8.87 18.70 -10.79
CA TYR A 225 8.00 19.79 -10.42
C TYR A 225 8.60 20.61 -9.28
N GLN A 226 8.94 21.87 -9.55
CA GLN A 226 9.53 22.79 -8.58
C GLN A 226 8.60 23.95 -8.18
N GLY A 227 7.38 23.94 -8.69
CA GLY A 227 6.38 24.94 -8.37
C GLY A 227 5.92 24.88 -6.91
N ARG A 228 5.41 26.01 -6.40
CA ARG A 228 4.92 26.14 -5.01
C ARG A 228 3.40 26.25 -4.91
N ARG A 229 2.71 26.22 -6.04
CA ARG A 229 1.25 26.37 -6.09
C ARG A 229 0.59 25.00 -5.91
N TRP A 230 -0.47 24.99 -5.11
CA TRP A 230 -1.29 23.81 -4.85
C TRP A 230 -1.90 23.22 -6.11
N ASP A 231 -2.54 24.06 -6.92
CA ASP A 231 -3.16 23.65 -8.18
C ASP A 231 -2.13 23.12 -9.20
N GLY A 232 -0.97 23.78 -9.29
CA GLY A 232 0.11 23.36 -10.16
C GLY A 232 0.66 21.98 -9.78
N PHE A 233 0.86 21.73 -8.49
CA PHE A 233 1.26 20.41 -8.01
C PHE A 233 0.26 19.30 -8.41
N HIS A 234 -1.03 19.52 -8.15
CA HIS A 234 -2.04 18.51 -8.44
C HIS A 234 -2.22 18.26 -9.94
N ARG A 235 -2.11 19.30 -10.80
CA ARG A 235 -2.09 19.13 -12.26
C ARG A 235 -0.91 18.27 -12.70
N HIS A 236 0.30 18.56 -12.21
CA HIS A 236 1.49 17.77 -12.51
C HIS A 236 1.31 16.31 -12.04
N ALA A 237 0.89 16.10 -10.81
CA ALA A 237 0.67 14.78 -10.24
C ALA A 237 -0.35 13.96 -11.07
N VAL A 238 -1.49 14.56 -11.43
CA VAL A 238 -2.51 13.88 -12.27
C VAL A 238 -1.96 13.57 -13.66
N THR A 239 -1.19 14.46 -14.27
CA THR A 239 -0.58 14.20 -15.59
C THR A 239 0.36 13.01 -15.53
N VAL A 240 1.24 12.93 -14.53
CA VAL A 240 2.14 11.79 -14.35
C VAL A 240 1.36 10.49 -14.11
N MET A 241 0.34 10.53 -13.25
CA MET A 241 -0.50 9.36 -12.97
C MET A 241 -1.22 8.86 -14.24
N LEU A 242 -1.77 9.76 -15.05
CA LEU A 242 -2.43 9.41 -16.31
C LEU A 242 -1.45 8.83 -17.32
N SER A 243 -0.27 9.44 -17.46
CA SER A 243 0.79 8.93 -18.35
C SER A 243 1.22 7.52 -17.93
N TYR A 244 1.45 7.31 -16.65
CA TYR A 244 1.78 5.99 -16.12
C TYR A 244 0.68 4.96 -16.40
N SER A 245 -0.56 5.32 -16.10
CA SER A 245 -1.72 4.45 -16.32
C SER A 245 -1.89 4.08 -17.79
N PHE A 246 -1.61 5.01 -18.69
CA PHE A 246 -1.62 4.77 -20.13
C PHE A 246 -0.53 3.77 -20.55
N LEU A 247 0.69 3.90 -20.03
CA LEU A 247 1.78 2.95 -20.29
C LEU A 247 1.45 1.55 -19.79
N VAL A 248 0.92 1.43 -18.58
CA VAL A 248 0.46 0.14 -18.01
C VAL A 248 -0.65 -0.48 -18.86
N TRP A 249 -1.59 0.34 -19.34
CA TRP A 249 -2.66 -0.12 -20.24
C TRP A 249 -2.11 -0.63 -21.57
N LEU A 250 -1.14 0.07 -22.18
CA LEU A 250 -0.47 -0.36 -23.40
C LEU A 250 0.25 -1.70 -23.21
N GLU A 251 1.02 -1.83 -22.15
CA GLU A 251 1.73 -3.05 -21.83
C GLU A 251 0.77 -4.23 -21.66
N ARG A 252 -0.35 -4.02 -20.95
CA ARG A 252 -1.38 -5.03 -20.80
C ARG A 252 -1.95 -5.46 -22.13
N ARG A 253 -2.30 -4.49 -22.99
CA ARG A 253 -2.85 -4.74 -24.32
C ARG A 253 -1.87 -5.53 -25.20
N GLU A 254 -0.59 -5.18 -25.18
CA GLU A 254 0.43 -5.93 -25.91
C GLU A 254 0.57 -7.37 -25.43
N ARG A 255 0.53 -7.57 -24.12
CA ARG A 255 0.57 -8.93 -23.53
C ARG A 255 -0.64 -9.78 -23.93
N GLU A 256 -1.83 -9.18 -24.01
CA GLU A 256 -3.04 -9.85 -24.47
C GLU A 256 -2.98 -10.23 -25.95
N GLN A 257 -2.35 -9.40 -26.79
CA GLN A 257 -2.20 -9.64 -28.24
C GLN A 257 -1.08 -10.63 -28.59
N ARG A 258 -0.13 -10.88 -27.67
CA ARG A 258 1.00 -11.79 -27.90
C ARG A 258 0.98 -12.96 -26.89
N PRO A 259 0.00 -13.86 -26.93
CA PRO A 259 -0.16 -14.92 -25.92
C PRO A 259 0.91 -16.03 -25.96
N GLY A 260 2.04 -15.83 -26.64
CA GLY A 260 3.08 -16.87 -26.82
C GLY A 260 4.50 -16.52 -26.39
N ARG A 261 4.82 -15.26 -26.10
CA ARG A 261 6.17 -14.88 -25.64
C ARG A 261 6.15 -14.45 -24.18
N GLY A 262 6.54 -15.35 -23.31
CA GLY A 262 6.94 -15.01 -21.95
C GLY A 262 5.80 -14.69 -20.97
N ARG A 263 4.75 -15.50 -20.89
CA ARG A 263 3.94 -15.57 -19.66
C ARG A 263 4.84 -16.04 -18.54
N PRO A 264 5.08 -15.26 -17.47
CA PRO A 264 5.44 -15.87 -16.22
C PRO A 264 4.28 -16.81 -15.87
N ARG A 265 4.51 -18.11 -15.88
CA ARG A 265 3.55 -19.09 -15.35
C ARG A 265 3.15 -18.57 -13.97
N ALA A 266 1.84 -18.45 -13.76
CA ALA A 266 1.27 -18.08 -12.47
C ALA A 266 2.00 -18.84 -11.37
N ALA A 267 2.73 -18.13 -10.56
CA ALA A 267 3.70 -18.66 -9.64
C ALA A 267 3.07 -19.08 -8.34
N PHE A 268 1.98 -19.80 -8.42
CA PHE A 268 1.41 -20.51 -7.29
C PHE A 268 0.85 -21.85 -7.78
N SER A 269 1.64 -22.89 -7.62
CA SER A 269 1.10 -24.25 -7.57
C SER A 269 0.86 -24.55 -6.10
N PRO A 270 -0.39 -24.52 -5.61
CA PRO A 270 -0.69 -25.19 -4.36
C PRO A 270 -0.48 -26.68 -4.60
N THR A 271 0.03 -27.37 -3.60
CA THR A 271 0.02 -28.82 -3.52
C THR A 271 -1.41 -29.30 -3.82
N PRO A 272 -1.61 -30.38 -4.63
CA PRO A 272 -2.94 -30.80 -5.02
C PRO A 272 -3.77 -31.18 -3.78
N GLY A 273 -4.84 -30.45 -3.52
CA GLY A 273 -5.74 -30.79 -2.42
C GLY A 273 -6.65 -29.68 -1.89
N SER A 274 -6.42 -28.40 -2.19
CA SER A 274 -7.30 -27.35 -1.67
C SER A 274 -7.36 -26.13 -2.58
N SER A 275 -8.37 -26.07 -3.44
CA SER A 275 -8.72 -24.85 -4.15
C SER A 275 -9.79 -24.09 -3.36
N PRO A 276 -9.49 -22.92 -2.79
CA PRO A 276 -10.56 -21.97 -2.46
C PRO A 276 -11.06 -21.36 -3.76
N ARG A 277 -12.35 -21.43 -4.02
CA ARG A 277 -13.01 -20.68 -5.11
C ARG A 277 -12.80 -19.20 -4.86
N LEU A 278 -12.07 -18.55 -5.75
CA LEU A 278 -12.04 -17.09 -5.87
C LEU A 278 -13.41 -16.60 -6.37
N PRO A 279 -13.88 -15.43 -5.91
CA PRO A 279 -15.11 -14.81 -6.43
C PRO A 279 -14.98 -14.54 -7.93
N SER A 280 -16.14 -14.45 -8.58
CA SER A 280 -16.43 -14.37 -10.03
C SER A 280 -15.50 -13.44 -10.84
N PRO A 281 -15.42 -13.65 -12.17
CA PRO A 281 -14.49 -12.91 -13.03
C PRO A 281 -14.79 -11.42 -13.00
N ASP A 282 -13.71 -10.70 -12.86
CA ASP A 282 -13.58 -9.25 -12.86
C ASP A 282 -14.28 -8.57 -14.06
N PRO A 283 -14.92 -7.40 -13.86
CA PRO A 283 -15.48 -6.60 -14.95
C PRO A 283 -14.43 -6.23 -16.00
N SER A 284 -14.87 -6.08 -17.25
CA SER A 284 -14.00 -5.82 -18.39
C SER A 284 -13.20 -4.50 -18.25
N PRO A 285 -12.05 -4.35 -18.93
CA PRO A 285 -11.25 -3.12 -18.88
C PRO A 285 -12.03 -1.85 -19.26
N ARG A 286 -13.04 -1.97 -20.14
CA ARG A 286 -13.93 -0.85 -20.52
C ARG A 286 -14.83 -0.40 -19.36
N GLU A 287 -15.35 -1.33 -18.59
CA GLU A 287 -16.22 -1.02 -17.43
C GLU A 287 -15.41 -0.39 -16.29
N ARG A 288 -14.17 -0.81 -16.10
CA ARG A 288 -13.24 -0.26 -15.10
C ARG A 288 -12.79 1.16 -15.45
N MET A 289 -12.48 1.42 -16.72
CA MET A 289 -12.10 2.75 -17.22
C MET A 289 -13.28 3.73 -17.14
N ALA A 290 -14.50 3.29 -17.43
CA ALA A 290 -15.71 4.10 -17.32
C ALA A 290 -16.03 4.51 -15.87
N ALA A 291 -15.67 3.68 -14.89
CA ALA A 291 -15.81 4.01 -13.47
C ALA A 291 -14.78 5.05 -13.01
N LEU A 292 -13.54 4.96 -13.50
CA LEU A 292 -12.48 5.93 -13.20
C LEU A 292 -12.69 7.30 -13.84
N CYS A 293 -13.42 7.35 -14.97
CA CYS A 293 -13.70 8.60 -15.70
C CYS A 293 -14.93 9.37 -15.21
N ARG A 294 -15.66 8.88 -14.20
CA ARG A 294 -16.83 9.58 -13.63
C ARG A 294 -16.45 10.55 -12.50
N TYR A 295 -15.44 11.39 -12.73
CA TYR A 295 -15.29 12.58 -11.91
C TYR A 295 -16.40 13.60 -12.25
N PRO A 296 -17.07 14.22 -11.28
CA PRO A 296 -18.04 15.27 -11.57
C PRO A 296 -17.30 16.41 -12.31
N ARG A 297 -17.83 16.78 -13.46
CA ARG A 297 -17.39 17.98 -14.18
C ARG A 297 -17.58 19.16 -13.23
N ILE A 298 -16.49 19.87 -12.95
CA ILE A 298 -16.57 21.20 -12.34
C ILE A 298 -17.23 22.09 -13.39
N ASP A 299 -18.50 22.40 -13.17
CA ASP A 299 -19.24 23.34 -14.01
C ASP A 299 -18.54 24.70 -14.01
N ARG A 300 -18.16 25.13 -15.21
CA ARG A 300 -17.67 26.48 -15.48
C ARG A 300 -18.85 27.44 -15.65
N THR A 301 -19.64 27.63 -14.62
CA THR A 301 -20.60 28.74 -14.58
C THR A 301 -20.36 29.54 -13.31
N GLY A 302 -19.35 30.40 -13.37
CA GLY A 302 -19.18 31.47 -12.45
C GLY A 302 -19.60 32.76 -13.18
N THR A 303 -20.82 33.18 -13.00
CA THR A 303 -21.26 34.54 -13.26
C THR A 303 -21.39 35.27 -11.95
N HIS A 304 -20.70 36.42 -11.91
CA HIS A 304 -20.68 37.56 -10.98
C HIS A 304 -19.96 37.38 -9.66
#